data_b2fe8bdf1ea0994618ec346ddea2420f
#
_entry.id   b2fe8bdf1ea0994618ec346ddea2420f
#
_cell.length_a   1.000
_cell.length_b   1.000
_cell.length_c   1.000
_cell.angle_alpha   90.00
_cell.angle_beta   90.00
_cell.angle_gamma   90.00
#
_symmetry.space_group_name_H-M   'P 1'
#
loop_
_entity.id
_entity.type
_entity.pdbx_description
1 polymer ?
#
loop_
_entity_poly.entity_id
_entity_poly.type
_entity_poly.pdbx_seq_one_letter_code
_entity_poly.pdbx_strand_id
1 'polypeptide(L)'
;MIPLQDDNPSERPPVVTIGFIIICVLVFFYQASLPPQPGEIFVFQYGAIPALLFGRADLPPAIAVGIPAYATVITSMFLHGGWMHLIGNMLYLWIFGDNVEDVMGHVRFVVFYLTCGILAAL
;
A
#
# COMPACT_ATOMS: atom_id res chain seq x y z
N MET A 1 19.95 -1.39 15.38
CA MET A 1 18.74 -1.30 16.22
C MET A 1 17.65 -0.55 15.46
N ILE A 2 16.44 -1.08 15.49
CA ILE A 2 15.31 -0.41 14.86
C ILE A 2 14.56 0.35 15.96
N PRO A 3 14.43 1.70 15.85
CA PRO A 3 13.68 2.44 16.85
C PRO A 3 12.19 2.14 16.72
N LEU A 4 11.54 1.88 17.86
CA LEU A 4 10.10 1.68 17.91
C LEU A 4 9.35 2.99 18.15
N GLN A 5 10.07 4.03 18.54
CA GLN A 5 9.53 5.35 18.79
C GLN A 5 10.64 6.36 18.53
N ASP A 6 10.31 7.50 17.94
CA ASP A 6 11.29 8.55 17.73
C ASP A 6 11.30 9.56 18.89
N ASP A 7 12.26 10.49 18.84
CA ASP A 7 12.44 11.50 19.88
C ASP A 7 11.56 12.74 19.67
N ASN A 8 10.76 12.75 18.63
CA ASN A 8 9.99 13.92 18.19
C ASN A 8 8.52 13.75 18.59
N PRO A 9 8.06 14.34 19.71
CA PRO A 9 6.68 14.17 20.12
C PRO A 9 5.72 14.78 19.10
N SER A 10 4.64 14.07 18.80
CA SER A 10 3.61 14.52 17.88
C SER A 10 2.52 15.26 18.63
N GLU A 11 2.03 16.37 18.06
CA GLU A 11 0.95 17.14 18.63
C GLU A 11 -0.41 16.68 18.15
N ARG A 12 -0.47 16.02 16.97
CA ARG A 12 -1.71 15.54 16.36
C ARG A 12 -1.75 14.01 16.39
N PRO A 13 -2.94 13.41 16.60
CA PRO A 13 -3.04 11.96 16.51
C PRO A 13 -2.80 11.51 15.06
N PRO A 14 -2.03 10.43 14.83
CA PRO A 14 -1.69 9.96 13.48
C PRO A 14 -2.83 9.14 12.86
N VAL A 15 -3.98 9.76 12.64
CA VAL A 15 -5.20 9.08 12.19
C VAL A 15 -5.02 8.46 10.82
N VAL A 16 -4.41 9.18 9.88
CA VAL A 16 -4.19 8.68 8.52
C VAL A 16 -3.15 7.57 8.52
N THR A 17 -2.06 7.74 9.25
CA THR A 17 -1.03 6.70 9.40
C THR A 17 -1.64 5.41 9.93
N ILE A 18 -2.43 5.49 10.99
CA ILE A 18 -3.11 4.34 11.58
C ILE A 18 -4.07 3.72 10.55
N GLY A 19 -4.82 4.55 9.83
CA GLY A 19 -5.74 4.09 8.80
C GLY A 19 -5.04 3.31 7.71
N PHE A 20 -3.92 3.81 7.19
CA PHE A 20 -3.14 3.10 6.18
C PHE A 20 -2.58 1.78 6.71
N ILE A 21 -2.09 1.77 7.95
CA ILE A 21 -1.59 0.54 8.58
C ILE A 21 -2.71 -0.50 8.67
N ILE A 22 -3.89 -0.10 9.14
CA ILE A 22 -5.03 -1.00 9.27
C ILE A 22 -5.42 -1.58 7.90
N ILE A 23 -5.52 -0.73 6.88
CA ILE A 23 -5.87 -1.17 5.53
C ILE A 23 -4.85 -2.17 5.00
N CYS A 24 -3.55 -1.87 5.10
CA CYS A 24 -2.50 -2.75 4.63
C CYS A 24 -2.51 -4.11 5.35
N VAL A 25 -2.70 -4.09 6.67
CA VAL A 25 -2.76 -5.32 7.46
C VAL A 25 -3.97 -6.17 7.08
N LEU A 26 -5.15 -5.55 6.94
CA LEU A 26 -6.36 -6.27 6.57
C LEU A 26 -6.26 -6.85 5.16
N VAL A 27 -5.73 -6.09 4.20
CA VAL A 27 -5.52 -6.58 2.83
C VAL A 27 -4.54 -7.75 2.84
N PHE A 28 -3.46 -7.66 3.60
CA PHE A 28 -2.47 -8.73 3.66
C PHE A 28 -3.05 -10.00 4.29
N PHE A 29 -3.83 -9.89 5.36
CA PHE A 29 -4.48 -11.07 5.96
C PHE A 29 -5.45 -11.71 4.99
N TYR A 30 -6.22 -10.92 4.24
CA TYR A 30 -7.08 -11.45 3.19
C TYR A 30 -6.25 -12.18 2.13
N GLN A 31 -5.18 -11.55 1.65
CA GLN A 31 -4.28 -12.11 0.64
C GLN A 31 -3.65 -13.42 1.12
N ALA A 32 -3.17 -13.44 2.35
CA ALA A 32 -2.52 -14.62 2.93
C ALA A 32 -3.50 -15.76 3.21
N SER A 33 -4.78 -15.46 3.39
CA SER A 33 -5.81 -16.47 3.62
C SER A 33 -6.23 -17.21 2.35
N LEU A 34 -5.89 -16.67 1.17
CA LEU A 34 -6.24 -17.28 -0.11
C LEU A 34 -5.34 -18.49 -0.39
N PRO A 35 -5.88 -19.57 -1.01
CA PRO A 35 -5.05 -20.64 -1.56
C PRO A 35 -4.03 -20.09 -2.57
N PRO A 36 -2.94 -20.82 -2.89
CA PRO A 36 -1.87 -20.29 -3.73
C PRO A 36 -2.35 -19.73 -5.08
N GLN A 37 -3.19 -20.47 -5.81
CA GLN A 37 -3.64 -20.00 -7.12
C GLN A 37 -4.56 -18.79 -7.05
N PRO A 38 -5.62 -18.76 -6.23
CA PRO A 38 -6.41 -17.55 -6.02
C PRO A 38 -5.59 -16.36 -5.50
N GLY A 39 -4.59 -16.61 -4.67
CA GLY A 39 -3.70 -15.56 -4.16
C GLY A 39 -2.89 -14.91 -5.27
N GLU A 40 -2.34 -15.70 -6.19
CA GLU A 40 -1.62 -15.18 -7.35
C GLU A 40 -2.54 -14.37 -8.26
N ILE A 41 -3.75 -14.87 -8.50
CA ILE A 41 -4.74 -14.16 -9.31
C ILE A 41 -5.07 -12.80 -8.67
N PHE A 42 -5.24 -12.75 -7.37
CA PHE A 42 -5.50 -11.52 -6.63
C PHE A 42 -4.39 -10.48 -6.87
N VAL A 43 -3.13 -10.91 -6.81
CA VAL A 43 -2.00 -10.02 -7.07
C VAL A 43 -1.99 -9.53 -8.51
N PHE A 44 -2.31 -10.38 -9.48
CA PHE A 44 -2.41 -9.95 -10.88
C PHE A 44 -3.56 -8.97 -11.10
N GLN A 45 -4.67 -9.13 -10.39
CA GLN A 45 -5.83 -8.26 -10.53
C GLN A 45 -5.58 -6.85 -9.98
N TYR A 46 -4.87 -6.73 -8.86
CA TYR A 46 -4.74 -5.48 -8.12
C TYR A 46 -3.32 -4.94 -8.04
N GLY A 47 -2.32 -5.71 -8.44
CA GLY A 47 -0.94 -5.26 -8.49
C GLY A 47 -0.66 -4.40 -9.72
N ALA A 48 0.35 -3.55 -9.62
CA ALA A 48 0.77 -2.72 -10.75
C ALA A 48 1.65 -3.54 -11.69
N ILE A 49 1.16 -3.79 -12.90
CA ILE A 49 1.87 -4.54 -13.93
C ILE A 49 2.20 -3.56 -15.06
N PRO A 50 3.49 -3.28 -15.33
CA PRO A 50 3.86 -2.29 -16.34
C PRO A 50 3.24 -2.54 -17.72
N ALA A 51 3.17 -3.80 -18.17
CA ALA A 51 2.59 -4.13 -19.46
C ALA A 51 1.12 -3.72 -19.56
N LEU A 52 0.37 -3.82 -18.46
CA LEU A 52 -1.04 -3.40 -18.42
C LEU A 52 -1.15 -1.88 -18.34
N LEU A 53 -0.26 -1.24 -17.57
CA LEU A 53 -0.29 0.21 -17.39
C LEU A 53 0.01 0.94 -18.70
N PHE A 54 0.89 0.39 -19.53
CA PHE A 54 1.28 1.01 -20.78
C PHE A 54 0.52 0.45 -21.99
N GLY A 55 -0.55 -0.31 -21.77
CA GLY A 55 -1.42 -0.79 -22.82
C GLY A 55 -0.82 -1.87 -23.71
N ARG A 56 0.22 -2.56 -23.25
CA ARG A 56 0.93 -3.59 -24.02
C ARG A 56 0.31 -4.97 -23.87
N ALA A 57 -0.53 -5.15 -22.87
CA ALA A 57 -1.20 -6.42 -22.58
C ALA A 57 -2.47 -6.17 -21.79
N ASP A 58 -3.35 -7.17 -21.76
CA ASP A 58 -4.57 -7.16 -20.96
C ASP A 58 -4.62 -8.42 -20.12
N LEU A 59 -5.33 -8.36 -18.98
CA LEU A 59 -5.61 -9.54 -18.20
C LEU A 59 -6.54 -10.47 -18.97
N PRO A 60 -6.36 -11.81 -18.86
CA PRO A 60 -7.32 -12.74 -19.41
C PRO A 60 -8.74 -12.44 -18.91
N PRO A 61 -9.78 -12.53 -19.75
CA PRO A 61 -11.14 -12.21 -19.33
C PRO A 61 -11.62 -12.99 -18.10
N ALA A 62 -11.09 -14.20 -17.90
CA ALA A 62 -11.47 -15.05 -16.77
C ALA A 62 -11.08 -14.45 -15.41
N ILE A 63 -10.07 -13.59 -15.36
CA ILE A 63 -9.59 -12.99 -14.11
C ILE A 63 -9.70 -11.47 -14.09
N ALA A 64 -10.15 -10.85 -15.18
CA ALA A 64 -10.30 -9.40 -15.23
C ALA A 64 -11.42 -8.95 -14.28
N VAL A 65 -11.15 -7.89 -13.51
CA VAL A 65 -12.09 -7.38 -12.50
C VAL A 65 -12.75 -6.08 -12.92
N GLY A 66 -12.48 -5.59 -14.14
CA GLY A 66 -13.14 -4.41 -14.68
C GLY A 66 -12.61 -3.07 -14.16
N ILE A 67 -11.56 -3.07 -13.34
CA ILE A 67 -10.92 -1.81 -12.94
C ILE A 67 -9.91 -1.40 -14.02
N PRO A 68 -9.75 -0.08 -14.26
CA PRO A 68 -8.73 0.39 -15.21
C PRO A 68 -7.34 0.06 -14.69
N ALA A 69 -6.40 -0.20 -15.62
CA ALA A 69 -5.03 -0.51 -15.24
C ALA A 69 -4.39 0.60 -14.40
N TYR A 70 -4.71 1.87 -14.67
CA TYR A 70 -4.15 2.98 -13.88
C TYR A 70 -4.60 2.94 -12.42
N ALA A 71 -5.77 2.36 -12.11
CA ALA A 71 -6.23 2.23 -10.72
C ALA A 71 -5.38 1.23 -9.93
N THR A 72 -4.71 0.28 -10.61
CA THR A 72 -3.84 -0.69 -9.92
C THR A 72 -2.60 -0.04 -9.33
N VAL A 73 -2.21 1.14 -9.80
CA VAL A 73 -1.12 1.90 -9.18
C VAL A 73 -1.47 2.21 -7.72
N ILE A 74 -2.71 2.56 -7.45
CA ILE A 74 -3.18 2.84 -6.10
C ILE A 74 -3.37 1.53 -5.31
N THR A 75 -4.06 0.54 -5.87
CA THR A 75 -4.32 -0.71 -5.15
C THR A 75 -3.03 -1.45 -4.79
N SER A 76 -2.02 -1.38 -5.67
CA SER A 76 -0.74 -2.04 -5.41
C SER A 76 -0.01 -1.49 -4.19
N MET A 77 -0.28 -0.26 -3.79
CA MET A 77 0.35 0.35 -2.62
C MET A 77 -0.02 -0.36 -1.32
N PHE A 78 -1.13 -1.10 -1.32
CA PHE A 78 -1.63 -1.80 -0.14
C PHE A 78 -1.36 -3.31 -0.18
N LEU A 79 -0.71 -3.81 -1.25
CA LEU A 79 -0.33 -5.20 -1.37
C LEU A 79 1.11 -5.41 -0.87
N HIS A 80 1.37 -6.56 -0.27
CA HIS A 80 2.71 -6.89 0.24
C HIS A 80 3.05 -8.32 -0.13
N GLY A 81 4.32 -8.53 -0.51
CA GLY A 81 4.79 -9.82 -1.00
C GLY A 81 5.05 -10.86 0.07
N GLY A 82 5.11 -10.49 1.34
CA GLY A 82 5.35 -11.43 2.43
C GLY A 82 5.32 -10.76 3.79
N TRP A 83 5.38 -11.56 4.85
CA TRP A 83 5.28 -11.07 6.22
C TRP A 83 6.37 -10.07 6.59
N MET A 84 7.62 -10.34 6.20
CA MET A 84 8.72 -9.42 6.51
C MET A 84 8.58 -8.09 5.80
N HIS A 85 8.08 -8.11 4.56
CA HIS A 85 7.82 -6.90 3.80
C HIS A 85 6.72 -6.07 4.48
N LEU A 86 5.64 -6.73 4.89
CA LEU A 86 4.54 -6.04 5.59
C LEU A 86 5.03 -5.46 6.92
N ILE A 87 5.71 -6.26 7.74
CA ILE A 87 6.16 -5.82 9.06
C ILE A 87 7.13 -4.64 8.94
N GLY A 88 8.10 -4.73 8.03
CA GLY A 88 9.07 -3.66 7.83
C GLY A 88 8.41 -2.36 7.39
N ASN A 89 7.51 -2.45 6.41
CA ASN A 89 6.80 -1.26 5.92
C ASN A 89 5.90 -0.65 6.97
N MET A 90 5.18 -1.47 7.74
CA MET A 90 4.27 -0.96 8.76
C MET A 90 5.04 -0.33 9.92
N LEU A 91 6.16 -0.92 10.31
CA LEU A 91 7.01 -0.35 11.34
C LEU A 91 7.58 1.01 10.91
N TYR A 92 8.09 1.08 9.68
CA TYR A 92 8.60 2.33 9.13
C TYR A 92 7.50 3.40 9.07
N LEU A 93 6.32 3.01 8.58
CA LEU A 93 5.18 3.91 8.48
C LEU A 93 4.73 4.40 9.86
N TRP A 94 4.72 3.52 10.86
CA TRP A 94 4.36 3.90 12.23
C TRP A 94 5.31 4.93 12.81
N ILE A 95 6.62 4.71 12.65
CA ILE A 95 7.63 5.57 13.27
C ILE A 95 7.71 6.93 12.56
N PHE A 96 7.77 6.92 11.23
CA PHE A 96 8.02 8.14 10.47
C PHE A 96 6.75 8.79 9.96
N GLY A 97 5.71 8.01 9.67
CA GLY A 97 4.44 8.54 9.22
C GLY A 97 3.77 9.43 10.26
N ASP A 98 3.86 9.05 11.53
CA ASP A 98 3.34 9.85 12.64
C ASP A 98 3.89 11.27 12.60
N ASN A 99 5.20 11.42 12.46
CA ASN A 99 5.83 12.74 12.42
C ASN A 99 5.49 13.52 11.16
N VAL A 100 5.50 12.86 10.02
CA VAL A 100 5.21 13.50 8.74
C VAL A 100 3.75 13.97 8.72
N GLU A 101 2.84 13.13 9.19
CA GLU A 101 1.43 13.49 9.28
C GLU A 101 1.21 14.66 10.23
N ASP A 102 1.92 14.69 11.36
CA ASP A 102 1.81 15.77 12.33
C ASP A 102 2.23 17.11 11.73
N VAL A 103 3.32 17.12 10.95
CA VAL A 103 3.81 18.34 10.30
C VAL A 103 2.92 18.78 9.17
N MET A 104 2.49 17.86 8.31
CA MET A 104 1.73 18.16 7.10
C MET A 104 0.23 18.35 7.33
N GLY A 105 -0.31 17.73 8.36
CA GLY A 105 -1.75 17.61 8.54
C GLY A 105 -2.31 16.42 7.78
N HIS A 106 -3.52 16.00 8.15
CA HIS A 106 -4.10 14.74 7.66
C HIS A 106 -4.30 14.72 6.14
N VAL A 107 -4.94 15.74 5.58
CA VAL A 107 -5.27 15.77 4.15
C VAL A 107 -4.00 15.82 3.30
N ARG A 108 -3.06 16.70 3.66
CA ARG A 108 -1.80 16.82 2.92
C ARG A 108 -0.99 15.54 2.99
N PHE A 109 -1.03 14.84 4.12
CA PHE A 109 -0.34 13.57 4.27
C PHE A 109 -0.93 12.50 3.34
N VAL A 110 -2.26 12.41 3.22
CA VAL A 110 -2.89 11.48 2.27
C VAL A 110 -2.41 11.76 0.86
N VAL A 111 -2.45 13.03 0.42
CA VAL A 111 -2.02 13.40 -0.93
C VAL A 111 -0.55 13.08 -1.13
N PHE A 112 0.28 13.39 -0.15
CA PHE A 112 1.73 13.11 -0.20
C PHE A 112 2.00 11.60 -0.31
N TYR A 113 1.35 10.80 0.52
CA TYR A 113 1.54 9.35 0.54
C TYR A 113 1.14 8.72 -0.80
N LEU A 114 -0.04 9.08 -1.32
CA LEU A 114 -0.51 8.57 -2.59
C LEU A 114 0.37 9.02 -3.75
N THR A 115 0.80 10.29 -3.76
CA THR A 115 1.70 10.81 -4.79
C THR A 115 3.03 10.06 -4.81
N CYS A 116 3.63 9.86 -3.64
CA CYS A 116 4.89 9.11 -3.55
C CYS A 116 4.72 7.67 -4.01
N GLY A 117 3.59 7.03 -3.67
CA GLY A 117 3.29 5.68 -4.12
C GLY A 117 3.13 5.59 -5.63
N ILE A 118 2.45 6.55 -6.24
CA ILE A 118 2.28 6.61 -7.69
C ILE A 118 3.64 6.76 -8.37
N LEU A 119 4.46 7.70 -7.91
CA LEU A 119 5.78 7.92 -8.49
C LEU A 119 6.69 6.70 -8.33
N ALA A 120 6.59 6.00 -7.21
CA ALA A 120 7.39 4.80 -6.97
C ALA A 120 6.99 3.64 -7.87
N ALA A 121 5.72 3.58 -8.30
CA ALA A 121 5.22 2.52 -9.17
C ALA A 121 5.56 2.72 -10.65
N LEU A 122 5.92 3.93 -11.05
CA LEU A 122 6.21 4.27 -12.47
C LEU A 122 7.70 4.11 -12.84
#